data_c5ca188f81390517b3f010359b4264ea
#
_entry.id   c5ca188f81390517b3f010359b4264ea
#
_cell.length_a   1.000
_cell.length_b   1.000
_cell.length_c   1.000
_cell.angle_alpha   90.00
_cell.angle_beta   90.00
_cell.angle_gamma   90.00
#
_symmetry.space_group_name_H-M   'P 1'
#
loop_
_entity.id
_entity.type
_entity.pdbx_description
1 polymer ?
#
loop_
_entity_poly.entity_id
_entity_poly.type
_entity_poly.pdbx_seq_one_letter_code
_entity_poly.pdbx_strand_id
1 'polypeptide(L)'
;MEKLTKAQKEAKISEAKSLVISMTKSAGFSMLPPNETFDVSIKDGVTIDSIEEGAITTDSGVHKFVPVICEAANGKIYESSLYCGRNEKTPADRIDWHIALFEDYGDIINELSFIGKTSDVKKNKNGYDVTYLSIQE
;
A
#
# COMPACT_ATOMS: atom_id res chain seq x y z
N MET A 1 22.19 17.50 12.02
CA MET A 1 20.94 16.74 11.85
C MET A 1 20.72 15.87 13.08
N GLU A 2 19.63 16.06 13.74
CA GLU A 2 19.31 15.30 14.94
C GLU A 2 18.79 13.91 14.57
N LYS A 3 19.32 12.90 15.27
CA LYS A 3 18.81 11.56 15.14
C LYS A 3 17.57 11.42 16.01
N LEU A 4 16.58 10.74 15.51
CA LEU A 4 15.39 10.43 16.29
C LEU A 4 15.76 9.50 17.44
N THR A 5 15.20 9.74 18.61
CA THR A 5 15.29 8.79 19.71
C THR A 5 14.47 7.55 19.35
N LYS A 6 14.69 6.44 20.06
CA LYS A 6 13.93 5.23 19.86
C LYS A 6 12.43 5.49 20.03
N ALA A 7 12.05 6.24 21.07
CA ALA A 7 10.65 6.57 21.31
C ALA A 7 10.05 7.43 20.22
N GLN A 8 10.80 8.42 19.72
CA GLN A 8 10.34 9.27 18.63
C GLN A 8 10.17 8.47 17.34
N LYS A 9 11.09 7.56 17.06
CA LYS A 9 11.03 6.70 15.89
C LYS A 9 9.82 5.76 15.96
N GLU A 10 9.57 5.15 17.10
CA GLU A 10 8.42 4.28 17.31
C GLU A 10 7.10 5.04 17.14
N ALA A 11 7.02 6.26 17.66
CA ALA A 11 5.85 7.12 17.50
C ALA A 11 5.63 7.45 16.03
N LYS A 12 6.69 7.77 15.30
CA LYS A 12 6.62 8.11 13.89
C LYS A 12 6.18 6.91 13.04
N ILE A 13 6.70 5.74 13.35
CA ILE A 13 6.29 4.50 12.69
C ILE A 13 4.80 4.24 12.92
N SER A 14 4.33 4.40 14.17
CA SER A 14 2.92 4.21 14.52
C SER A 14 2.02 5.18 13.74
N GLU A 15 2.40 6.45 13.64
CA GLU A 15 1.66 7.45 12.88
C GLU A 15 1.60 7.11 11.40
N ALA A 16 2.72 6.70 10.82
CA ALA A 16 2.78 6.31 9.41
C ALA A 16 1.90 5.09 9.13
N LYS A 17 1.92 4.09 9.99
CA LYS A 17 1.08 2.91 9.87
C LYS A 17 -0.40 3.28 9.94
N SER A 18 -0.78 4.16 10.85
CA SER A 18 -2.16 4.64 10.96
C SER A 18 -2.61 5.37 9.71
N LEU A 19 -1.73 6.17 9.12
CA LEU A 19 -2.03 6.85 7.86
C LEU A 19 -2.34 5.84 6.75
N VAL A 20 -1.48 4.86 6.55
CA VAL A 20 -1.66 3.84 5.51
C VAL A 20 -2.93 3.03 5.76
N ILE A 21 -3.13 2.57 6.98
CA ILE A 21 -4.32 1.77 7.34
C ILE A 21 -5.61 2.54 7.07
N SER A 22 -5.65 3.81 7.45
CA SER A 22 -6.86 4.62 7.26
C SER A 22 -7.17 4.88 5.78
N MET A 23 -6.12 4.98 4.95
CA MET A 23 -6.28 5.29 3.52
C MET A 23 -6.50 4.04 2.66
N THR A 24 -6.14 2.86 3.16
CA THR A 24 -6.27 1.60 2.41
C THR A 24 -7.45 0.75 2.90
N LYS A 25 -8.49 1.39 3.42
CA LYS A 25 -9.68 0.67 3.91
C LYS A 25 -10.39 -0.15 2.83
N SER A 26 -10.31 0.30 1.60
CA SER A 26 -10.87 -0.44 0.47
C SER A 26 -9.80 -1.42 -0.02
N ALA A 27 -10.15 -2.68 -0.07
CA ALA A 27 -9.24 -3.71 -0.55
C ALA A 27 -8.95 -3.49 -2.05
N GLY A 28 -7.68 -3.46 -2.40
CA GLY A 28 -7.25 -3.45 -3.80
C GLY A 28 -7.18 -4.87 -4.34
N PHE A 29 -7.45 -5.06 -5.63
CA PHE A 29 -7.33 -6.39 -6.21
C PHE A 29 -5.85 -6.81 -6.31
N SER A 30 -5.60 -8.11 -6.23
CA SER A 30 -4.26 -8.66 -6.32
C SER A 30 -4.29 -10.04 -7.00
N MET A 31 -3.10 -10.53 -7.32
CA MET A 31 -2.92 -11.90 -7.83
C MET A 31 -2.31 -12.80 -6.76
N LEU A 32 -2.39 -12.37 -5.51
CA LEU A 32 -1.87 -13.14 -4.37
C LEU A 32 -2.74 -14.36 -4.07
N PRO A 33 -2.18 -15.40 -3.45
CA PRO A 33 -2.98 -16.55 -3.00
C PRO A 33 -4.13 -16.12 -2.08
N PRO A 34 -5.28 -16.78 -2.15
CA PRO A 34 -6.45 -16.40 -1.35
C PRO A 34 -6.33 -16.81 0.11
N ASN A 35 -7.04 -16.09 0.96
CA ASN A 35 -7.21 -16.41 2.38
C ASN A 35 -5.90 -16.60 3.14
N GLU A 36 -4.88 -15.81 2.78
CA GLU A 36 -3.57 -15.85 3.44
C GLU A 36 -3.26 -14.53 4.12
N THR A 37 -2.36 -14.60 5.11
CA THR A 37 -1.84 -13.44 5.81
C THR A 37 -0.39 -13.24 5.38
N PHE A 38 -0.04 -11.98 5.12
CA PHE A 38 1.29 -11.59 4.64
C PHE A 38 1.87 -10.49 5.51
N ASP A 39 3.20 -10.49 5.63
CA ASP A 39 3.92 -9.31 6.09
C ASP A 39 4.16 -8.44 4.87
N VAL A 40 3.63 -7.22 4.90
CA VAL A 40 3.67 -6.29 3.76
C VAL A 40 4.62 -5.15 4.06
N SER A 41 5.56 -4.93 3.18
CA SER A 41 6.48 -3.80 3.29
C SER A 41 6.60 -3.09 1.95
N ILE A 42 6.99 -1.81 2.00
CA ILE A 42 7.16 -1.04 0.77
C ILE A 42 8.44 -1.50 0.09
N LYS A 43 8.37 -1.72 -1.20
CA LYS A 43 9.52 -2.19 -1.99
C LYS A 43 10.64 -1.16 -1.94
N ASP A 44 11.88 -1.64 -1.81
CA ASP A 44 13.07 -0.77 -1.79
C ASP A 44 13.18 0.03 -3.09
N GLY A 45 13.62 1.27 -2.95
CA GLY A 45 13.85 2.12 -4.11
C GLY A 45 12.61 2.84 -4.64
N VAL A 46 11.44 2.60 -4.03
CA VAL A 46 10.22 3.30 -4.43
C VAL A 46 10.29 4.76 -3.96
N THR A 47 9.96 5.67 -4.86
CA THR A 47 9.92 7.12 -4.59
C THR A 47 8.60 7.68 -5.11
N ILE A 48 8.30 8.91 -4.71
CA ILE A 48 7.10 9.61 -5.24
C ILE A 48 7.19 9.65 -6.77
N ASP A 49 8.35 9.98 -7.32
CA ASP A 49 8.53 10.07 -8.77
C ASP A 49 8.30 8.71 -9.45
N SER A 50 8.78 7.63 -8.87
CA SER A 50 8.58 6.30 -9.46
C SER A 50 7.11 5.88 -9.45
N ILE A 51 6.38 6.26 -8.41
CA ILE A 51 4.94 6.02 -8.32
C ILE A 51 4.20 6.81 -9.40
N GLU A 52 4.55 8.09 -9.56
CA GLU A 52 3.94 8.95 -10.57
C GLU A 52 4.20 8.43 -12.00
N GLU A 53 5.43 7.98 -12.27
CA GLU A 53 5.80 7.42 -13.58
C GLU A 53 5.06 6.12 -13.89
N GLY A 54 4.75 5.33 -12.87
CA GLY A 54 4.03 4.08 -13.01
C GLY A 54 2.51 4.23 -13.06
N ALA A 55 1.99 5.45 -13.02
CA ALA A 55 0.55 5.69 -13.01
C ALA A 55 -0.11 5.20 -14.31
N ILE A 56 -1.32 4.67 -14.17
CA ILE A 56 -2.11 4.16 -15.30
C ILE A 56 -3.31 5.08 -15.51
N THR A 57 -3.50 5.54 -16.73
CA THR A 57 -4.63 6.39 -17.08
C THR A 57 -5.73 5.54 -17.72
N THR A 58 -6.94 5.66 -17.17
CA THR A 58 -8.13 4.99 -17.70
C THR A 58 -9.24 6.02 -17.85
N ASP A 59 -10.40 5.60 -18.34
CA ASP A 59 -11.58 6.46 -18.47
C ASP A 59 -12.02 7.07 -17.13
N SER A 60 -11.74 6.39 -16.03
CA SER A 60 -12.09 6.88 -14.69
C SER A 60 -11.03 7.81 -14.09
N GLY A 61 -9.91 8.02 -14.77
CA GLY A 61 -8.86 8.93 -14.33
C GLY A 61 -7.50 8.29 -14.22
N VAL A 62 -6.61 8.93 -13.48
CA VAL A 62 -5.24 8.47 -13.26
C VAL A 62 -5.20 7.62 -11.98
N HIS A 63 -4.63 6.44 -12.09
CA HIS A 63 -4.51 5.49 -10.98
C HIS A 63 -3.04 5.29 -10.64
N LYS A 64 -2.70 5.46 -9.37
CA LYS A 64 -1.33 5.34 -8.86
C LYS A 64 -1.25 4.21 -7.85
N PHE A 65 -0.10 3.54 -7.82
CA PHE A 65 0.10 2.36 -6.96
C PHE A 65 1.45 2.43 -6.27
N VAL A 66 1.48 2.01 -5.01
CA VAL A 66 2.73 1.87 -4.25
C VAL A 66 3.14 0.41 -4.32
N PRO A 67 4.26 0.08 -4.98
CA PRO A 67 4.75 -1.30 -5.02
C PRO A 67 5.12 -1.80 -3.62
N VAL A 68 4.70 -3.01 -3.30
CA VAL A 68 4.96 -3.63 -1.99
C VAL A 68 5.45 -5.06 -2.17
N ILE A 69 6.14 -5.54 -1.14
CA ILE A 69 6.59 -6.93 -1.03
C ILE A 69 5.71 -7.59 0.04
N CYS A 70 5.20 -8.76 -0.30
CA CYS A 70 4.34 -9.54 0.60
C CYS A 70 5.03 -10.87 0.92
N GLU A 71 5.37 -11.09 2.19
CA GLU A 71 5.99 -12.33 2.64
C GLU A 71 4.95 -13.19 3.33
N ALA A 72 4.75 -14.40 2.79
CA ALA A 72 3.82 -15.36 3.35
C ALA A 72 4.42 -16.09 4.57
N ALA A 73 3.57 -16.73 5.35
CA ALA A 73 3.98 -17.48 6.55
C ALA A 73 5.01 -18.59 6.25
N ASN A 74 4.97 -19.14 5.03
CA ASN A 74 5.93 -20.17 4.60
C ASN A 74 7.24 -19.59 4.07
N GLY A 75 7.44 -18.26 4.15
CA GLY A 75 8.63 -17.57 3.69
C GLY A 75 8.63 -17.22 2.20
N LYS A 76 7.61 -17.60 1.47
CA LYS A 76 7.51 -17.26 0.05
C LYS A 76 7.25 -15.77 -0.14
N ILE A 77 7.94 -15.18 -1.11
CA ILE A 77 7.88 -13.73 -1.37
C ILE A 77 7.08 -13.47 -2.65
N TYR A 78 6.15 -12.53 -2.55
CA TYR A 78 5.35 -12.07 -3.68
C TYR A 78 5.48 -10.57 -3.83
N GLU A 79 5.33 -10.08 -5.04
CA GLU A 79 5.23 -8.65 -5.29
C GLU A 79 3.77 -8.29 -5.54
N SER A 80 3.35 -7.15 -5.01
CA SER A 80 2.01 -6.62 -5.20
C SER A 80 2.06 -5.10 -5.16
N SER A 81 0.92 -4.46 -5.06
CA SER A 81 0.85 -3.00 -4.94
C SER A 81 -0.37 -2.61 -4.13
N LEU A 82 -0.28 -1.43 -3.51
CA LEU A 82 -1.40 -0.80 -2.81
C LEU A 82 -1.87 0.39 -3.63
N TYR A 83 -3.17 0.53 -3.79
CA TYR A 83 -3.75 1.65 -4.52
C TYR A 83 -3.58 2.94 -3.71
N CYS A 84 -2.96 3.96 -4.30
CA CYS A 84 -2.68 5.21 -3.61
C CYS A 84 -3.83 6.14 -3.70
N GLY A 85 -4.45 6.45 -4.49
CA GLY A 85 -5.51 7.44 -4.53
C GLY A 85 -6.83 6.79 -4.27
N ARG A 86 -7.36 6.98 -3.12
CA ARG A 86 -8.71 6.53 -2.86
C ARG A 86 -9.65 7.25 -3.80
N ASN A 87 -10.40 6.49 -4.58
CA ASN A 87 -11.31 7.05 -5.56
C ASN A 87 -12.59 7.49 -4.86
N GLU A 88 -12.65 8.75 -4.51
CA GLU A 88 -13.87 9.37 -4.01
C GLU A 88 -14.75 9.79 -5.18
N LYS A 89 -15.81 10.52 -4.91
CA LYS A 89 -16.83 10.89 -5.91
C LYS A 89 -16.30 11.71 -7.07
N THR A 90 -15.26 12.50 -6.82
CA THR A 90 -14.65 13.35 -7.86
C THR A 90 -13.14 13.24 -7.77
N PRO A 91 -12.43 13.55 -8.87
CA PRO A 91 -10.96 13.59 -8.82
C PRO A 91 -10.40 14.55 -7.78
N ALA A 92 -11.13 15.63 -7.48
CA ALA A 92 -10.71 16.60 -6.48
C ALA A 92 -10.73 16.03 -5.07
N ASP A 93 -11.55 15.01 -4.82
CA ASP A 93 -11.66 14.38 -3.50
C ASP A 93 -10.64 13.24 -3.32
N ARG A 94 -9.89 12.93 -4.36
CA ARG A 94 -8.91 11.83 -4.32
C ARG A 94 -7.74 12.21 -3.42
N ILE A 95 -7.43 11.34 -2.47
CA ILE A 95 -6.31 11.54 -1.56
C ILE A 95 -5.14 10.67 -2.00
N ASP A 96 -4.05 11.31 -2.41
CA ASP A 96 -2.81 10.62 -2.79
C ASP A 96 -1.95 10.45 -1.53
N TRP A 97 -2.28 9.46 -0.71
CA TRP A 97 -1.63 9.25 0.57
C TRP A 97 -0.13 8.97 0.46
N HIS A 98 0.32 8.48 -0.70
CA HIS A 98 1.74 8.20 -0.92
C HIS A 98 2.60 9.47 -0.79
N ILE A 99 2.08 10.62 -1.21
CA ILE A 99 2.83 11.89 -1.10
C ILE A 99 3.07 12.21 0.37
N ALA A 100 2.01 12.18 1.18
CA ALA A 100 2.12 12.45 2.60
C ALA A 100 3.05 11.44 3.28
N LEU A 101 2.92 10.16 2.93
CA LEU A 101 3.75 9.11 3.51
C LEU A 101 5.25 9.34 3.24
N PHE A 102 5.61 9.59 1.99
CA PHE A 102 7.03 9.75 1.62
C PHE A 102 7.60 11.09 2.08
N GLU A 103 6.81 12.16 2.08
CA GLU A 103 7.27 13.46 2.55
C GLU A 103 7.44 13.51 4.06
N ASP A 104 6.45 13.00 4.80
CA ASP A 104 6.44 13.10 6.26
C ASP A 104 7.20 11.96 6.96
N TYR A 105 7.26 10.79 6.33
CA TYR A 105 7.80 9.58 6.95
C TYR A 105 8.86 8.87 6.10
N GLY A 106 9.42 9.56 5.12
CA GLY A 106 10.41 8.96 4.21
C GLY A 106 11.64 8.40 4.90
N ASP A 107 12.02 8.99 6.03
CA ASP A 107 13.19 8.57 6.81
C ASP A 107 12.98 7.22 7.52
N ILE A 108 11.74 6.79 7.69
CA ILE A 108 11.45 5.49 8.33
C ILE A 108 10.66 4.55 7.41
N ILE A 109 10.57 4.90 6.13
CA ILE A 109 9.72 4.17 5.18
C ILE A 109 10.12 2.69 5.05
N ASN A 110 11.42 2.39 5.11
CA ASN A 110 11.92 1.01 4.99
C ASN A 110 11.72 0.19 6.25
N GLU A 111 11.29 0.82 7.34
CA GLU A 111 11.03 0.14 8.60
C GLU A 111 9.54 -0.14 8.81
N LEU A 112 8.70 0.31 7.87
CA LEU A 112 7.26 0.07 7.95
C LEU A 112 6.94 -1.36 7.53
N SER A 113 6.19 -2.04 8.37
CA SER A 113 5.69 -3.38 8.10
C SER A 113 4.22 -3.45 8.49
N PHE A 114 3.42 -3.99 7.61
CA PHE A 114 1.97 -4.09 7.80
C PHE A 114 1.54 -5.54 7.70
N ILE A 115 0.39 -5.84 8.29
CA ILE A 115 -0.25 -7.14 8.11
C ILE A 115 -1.29 -6.99 7.00
N GLY A 116 -1.10 -7.76 5.92
CA GLY A 116 -2.04 -7.81 4.82
C GLY A 116 -2.78 -9.14 4.81
N LYS A 117 -4.04 -9.10 4.45
CA LYS A 117 -4.86 -10.31 4.36
C LYS A 117 -5.60 -10.33 3.03
N THR A 118 -5.60 -11.49 2.38
CA THR A 118 -6.30 -11.67 1.11
C THR A 118 -7.66 -12.32 1.31
N SER A 119 -8.58 -11.99 0.41
CA SER A 119 -9.92 -12.56 0.37
C SER A 119 -9.95 -13.89 -0.36
N ASP A 120 -11.14 -14.52 -0.43
CA ASP A 120 -11.40 -15.58 -1.38
C ASP A 120 -11.15 -15.11 -2.81
N VAL A 121 -10.97 -16.07 -3.72
CA VAL A 121 -10.90 -15.77 -5.13
C VAL A 121 -12.25 -15.22 -5.59
N LYS A 122 -12.23 -14.10 -6.28
CA LYS A 122 -13.42 -13.44 -6.82
C LYS A 122 -13.18 -13.05 -8.26
N LYS A 123 -14.25 -12.89 -9.03
CA LYS A 123 -14.14 -12.41 -10.40
C LYS A 123 -14.24 -10.90 -10.44
N ASN A 124 -13.32 -10.26 -11.18
CA ASN A 124 -13.39 -8.84 -11.39
C ASN A 124 -14.35 -8.50 -12.54
N LYS A 125 -14.45 -7.23 -12.89
CA LYS A 125 -15.32 -6.75 -13.98
C LYS A 125 -15.07 -7.44 -15.31
N ASN A 126 -13.82 -7.83 -15.55
CA ASN A 126 -13.40 -8.46 -16.81
C ASN A 126 -13.48 -9.98 -16.76
N GLY A 127 -13.96 -10.55 -15.66
CA GLY A 127 -14.13 -12.00 -15.52
C GLY A 127 -12.88 -12.76 -15.08
N TYR A 128 -11.82 -12.05 -14.70
CA TYR A 128 -10.59 -12.69 -14.22
C TYR A 128 -10.66 -13.00 -12.73
N ASP A 129 -10.03 -14.10 -12.35
CA ASP A 129 -9.96 -14.49 -10.94
C ASP A 129 -8.92 -13.62 -10.22
N VAL A 130 -9.35 -12.94 -9.17
CA VAL A 130 -8.49 -12.06 -8.38
C VAL A 130 -8.80 -12.24 -6.90
N THR A 131 -7.85 -11.84 -6.06
CA THR A 131 -8.08 -11.70 -4.62
C THR A 131 -8.01 -10.22 -4.26
N TYR A 132 -8.47 -9.88 -3.08
CA TYR A 132 -8.41 -8.50 -2.58
C TYR A 132 -7.52 -8.46 -1.35
N LEU A 133 -6.47 -7.64 -1.44
CA LEU A 133 -5.53 -7.44 -0.34
C LEU A 133 -5.96 -6.25 0.50
N SER A 134 -6.18 -6.48 1.79
CA SER A 134 -6.50 -5.41 2.73
C SER A 134 -5.46 -5.37 3.84
N ILE A 135 -5.09 -4.16 4.24
CA ILE A 135 -4.14 -3.94 5.32
C ILE A 135 -4.90 -3.94 6.64
N GLN A 136 -4.42 -4.74 7.58
CA GLN A 136 -5.05 -4.92 8.88
C GLN A 136 -4.43 -4.00 9.92
N GLU A 137 -5.17 -3.67 10.94
CA GLU A 137 -4.68 -2.92 12.08
C GLU A 137 -3.73 -3.74 12.96
#